data_a6c7e2273298edbf29d7db57903a2dc1
#
_entry.id   a6c7e2273298edbf29d7db57903a2dc1
#
_cell.length_a   1.000
_cell.length_b   1.000
_cell.length_c   1.000
_cell.angle_alpha   90.00
_cell.angle_beta   90.00
_cell.angle_gamma   90.00
#
_symmetry.space_group_name_H-M   'P 1'
#
loop_
_entity.id
_entity.type
_entity.pdbx_description
1 polymer ?
#
loop_
_entity_poly.entity_id
_entity_poly.type
_entity_poly.pdbx_seq_one_letter_code
_entity_poly.pdbx_strand_id
1 'polypeptide(L)'
;MKLFKYKEPQHSTRHFAVCGILEIDGKILFVRHTYGAAKDKILIPGGYVKEKELPTKAVEREFYEETSVVCKARDIYSVQFKSEEWCIIFTLDYVSGEPKSDGYENSEVLLLTVDEALARDDITNMSREILRAYKLNKKGLPAGDYVAKSRTKDNYVIFGV
;
A
#
# COMPACT_ATOMS: atom_id res chain seq x y z
N MET A 1 44.19 -24.05 3.82
CA MET A 1 42.79 -23.92 3.36
C MET A 1 42.03 -23.12 4.43
N LYS A 2 41.74 -21.84 4.19
CA LYS A 2 40.97 -21.03 5.14
C LYS A 2 39.51 -21.49 5.04
N LEU A 3 38.98 -22.13 6.08
CA LEU A 3 37.56 -22.38 6.22
C LEU A 3 36.84 -21.02 6.27
N PHE A 4 36.08 -20.68 5.23
CA PHE A 4 35.14 -19.58 5.28
C PHE A 4 34.07 -19.93 6.34
N LYS A 5 34.17 -19.33 7.53
CA LYS A 5 33.07 -19.40 8.49
C LYS A 5 31.90 -18.65 7.87
N TYR A 6 30.83 -19.37 7.54
CA TYR A 6 29.55 -18.76 7.18
C TYR A 6 29.15 -17.87 8.36
N LYS A 7 29.04 -16.59 8.09
CA LYS A 7 28.51 -15.62 9.06
C LYS A 7 27.03 -15.48 8.76
N GLU A 8 26.17 -15.82 9.71
CA GLU A 8 24.74 -15.58 9.51
C GLU A 8 24.52 -14.12 9.13
N PRO A 9 23.71 -13.87 8.08
CA PRO A 9 23.43 -12.51 7.68
C PRO A 9 22.71 -11.79 8.81
N GLN A 10 23.11 -10.55 9.09
CA GLN A 10 22.36 -9.70 10.02
C GLN A 10 21.02 -9.40 9.38
N HIS A 11 19.94 -9.76 10.06
CA HIS A 11 18.60 -9.45 9.60
C HIS A 11 18.37 -7.93 9.60
N SER A 12 17.73 -7.45 8.54
CA SER A 12 17.32 -6.06 8.46
C SER A 12 16.19 -5.80 9.47
N THR A 13 16.31 -4.71 10.23
CA THR A 13 15.24 -4.21 11.12
C THR A 13 14.32 -3.20 10.44
N ARG A 14 14.37 -3.12 9.09
CA ARG A 14 13.54 -2.19 8.32
C ARG A 14 12.05 -2.52 8.46
N HIS A 15 11.27 -1.46 8.51
CA HIS A 15 9.82 -1.58 8.46
C HIS A 15 9.34 -1.78 7.03
N PHE A 16 8.32 -2.60 6.86
CA PHE A 16 7.63 -2.78 5.59
C PHE A 16 6.24 -2.18 5.69
N ALA A 17 5.97 -1.21 4.84
CA ALA A 17 4.68 -0.55 4.72
C ALA A 17 4.02 -0.87 3.38
N VAL A 18 2.71 -0.74 3.33
CA VAL A 18 1.90 -0.87 2.13
C VAL A 18 0.90 0.29 2.07
N CYS A 19 0.62 0.75 0.86
CA CYS A 19 -0.45 1.70 0.59
C CYS A 19 -1.23 1.27 -0.65
N GLY A 20 -2.45 1.76 -0.82
CA GLY A 20 -3.26 1.37 -1.95
C GLY A 20 -3.94 2.53 -2.65
N ILE A 21 -3.98 2.48 -3.99
CA ILE A 21 -4.77 3.34 -4.84
C ILE A 21 -6.06 2.60 -5.15
N LEU A 22 -7.17 3.01 -4.56
CA LEU A 22 -8.50 2.48 -4.86
C LEU A 22 -9.32 3.53 -5.58
N GLU A 23 -9.72 3.22 -6.81
CA GLU A 23 -10.60 4.05 -7.61
C GLU A 23 -12.03 3.50 -7.57
N ILE A 24 -13.00 4.32 -7.17
CA ILE A 24 -14.43 4.01 -7.16
C ILE A 24 -15.13 5.11 -7.96
N ASP A 25 -15.81 4.76 -9.03
CA ASP A 25 -16.54 5.70 -9.91
C ASP A 25 -15.72 6.92 -10.35
N GLY A 26 -14.44 6.69 -10.73
CA GLY A 26 -13.52 7.74 -11.19
C GLY A 26 -12.92 8.60 -10.08
N LYS A 27 -13.13 8.27 -8.83
CA LYS A 27 -12.58 8.96 -7.66
C LYS A 27 -11.68 8.04 -6.86
N ILE A 28 -10.58 8.59 -6.38
CA ILE A 28 -9.62 7.89 -5.51
C ILE A 28 -10.04 8.07 -4.06
N LEU A 29 -9.92 7.01 -3.27
CA LEU A 29 -10.19 7.01 -1.85
C LEU A 29 -8.97 7.50 -1.05
N PHE A 30 -9.20 8.46 -0.15
CA PHE A 30 -8.21 9.02 0.78
C PHE A 30 -8.72 8.96 2.21
N VAL A 31 -7.80 9.01 3.15
CA VAL A 31 -8.10 9.22 4.57
C VAL A 31 -7.42 10.48 5.07
N ARG A 32 -8.02 11.15 6.07
CA ARG A 32 -7.40 12.26 6.80
C ARG A 32 -6.79 11.77 8.10
N HIS A 33 -5.48 11.77 8.19
CA HIS A 33 -4.74 11.29 9.35
C HIS A 33 -4.95 12.18 10.59
N THR A 34 -4.99 11.54 11.77
CA THR A 34 -5.20 12.22 13.06
C THR A 34 -3.91 12.41 13.85
N TYR A 35 -2.80 11.79 13.47
CA TYR A 35 -1.57 11.77 14.24
C TYR A 35 -0.29 11.81 13.38
N GLY A 36 0.86 11.91 14.04
CA GLY A 36 2.18 11.85 13.42
C GLY A 36 2.49 13.02 12.49
N ALA A 37 3.45 12.82 11.59
CA ALA A 37 3.90 13.85 10.64
C ALA A 37 2.84 14.15 9.55
N ALA A 38 1.87 13.26 9.35
CA ALA A 38 0.77 13.43 8.41
C ALA A 38 -0.53 13.92 9.06
N LYS A 39 -0.47 14.36 10.33
CA LYS A 39 -1.65 14.88 11.03
C LYS A 39 -2.34 15.98 10.21
N ASP A 40 -3.66 15.90 10.12
CA ASP A 40 -4.55 16.80 9.39
C ASP A 40 -4.34 16.82 7.86
N LYS A 41 -3.49 15.93 7.33
CA LYS A 41 -3.29 15.75 5.89
C LYS A 41 -4.07 14.56 5.36
N ILE A 42 -4.45 14.64 4.09
CA ILE A 42 -5.01 13.51 3.36
C ILE A 42 -3.91 12.70 2.68
N LEU A 43 -4.09 11.38 2.67
CA LEU A 43 -3.18 10.44 2.02
C LEU A 43 -3.95 9.20 1.53
N ILE A 44 -3.33 8.45 0.62
CA ILE A 44 -3.84 7.12 0.25
C ILE A 44 -3.69 6.19 1.47
N PRO A 45 -4.73 5.37 1.80
CA PRO A 45 -4.71 4.49 2.96
C PRO A 45 -3.60 3.46 2.91
N GLY A 46 -3.14 3.03 4.09
CA GLY A 46 -2.14 1.99 4.22
C GLY A 46 -1.49 1.96 5.60
N GLY A 47 -0.66 0.96 5.83
CA GLY A 47 -0.01 0.76 7.11
C GLY A 47 1.11 -0.26 7.04
N TYR A 48 1.47 -0.84 8.19
CA TYR A 48 2.59 -1.76 8.29
C TYR A 48 2.19 -3.21 8.04
N VAL A 49 3.07 -3.92 7.32
CA VAL A 49 2.96 -5.37 7.13
C VAL A 49 3.29 -6.08 8.44
N LYS A 50 2.39 -6.94 8.93
CA LYS A 50 2.58 -7.73 10.14
C LYS A 50 3.53 -8.91 9.88
N GLU A 51 4.10 -9.47 10.95
CA GLU A 51 4.95 -10.65 10.84
C GLU A 51 4.19 -11.81 10.14
N LYS A 52 4.83 -12.44 9.16
CA LYS A 52 4.27 -13.55 8.34
C LYS A 52 3.05 -13.17 7.49
N GLU A 53 2.75 -11.90 7.34
CA GLU A 53 1.69 -11.40 6.48
C GLU A 53 2.22 -11.11 5.08
N LEU A 54 1.48 -11.47 4.03
CA LEU A 54 1.82 -11.04 2.67
C LEU A 54 1.47 -9.55 2.49
N PRO A 55 2.30 -8.76 1.78
CA PRO A 55 2.00 -7.36 1.50
C PRO A 55 0.63 -7.12 0.86
N THR A 56 0.16 -8.04 0.00
CA THR A 56 -1.18 -7.99 -0.59
C THR A 56 -2.28 -8.11 0.46
N LYS A 57 -2.08 -8.97 1.48
CA LYS A 57 -3.04 -9.13 2.58
C LYS A 57 -2.99 -7.97 3.55
N ALA A 58 -1.79 -7.42 3.77
CA ALA A 58 -1.61 -6.24 4.59
C ALA A 58 -2.39 -5.04 4.03
N VAL A 59 -2.26 -4.72 2.74
CA VAL A 59 -2.99 -3.60 2.14
C VAL A 59 -4.50 -3.81 2.13
N GLU A 60 -4.99 -5.03 1.87
CA GLU A 60 -6.42 -5.38 1.96
C GLU A 60 -6.95 -5.16 3.39
N ARG A 61 -6.20 -5.59 4.41
CA ARG A 61 -6.53 -5.43 5.84
C ARG A 61 -6.52 -3.96 6.26
N GLU A 62 -5.44 -3.22 5.98
CA GLU A 62 -5.32 -1.79 6.33
C GLU A 62 -6.47 -0.97 5.72
N PHE A 63 -6.80 -1.22 4.44
CA PHE A 63 -7.94 -0.57 3.80
C PHE A 63 -9.25 -0.82 4.54
N TYR A 64 -9.48 -2.07 4.94
CA TYR A 64 -10.70 -2.41 5.70
C TYR A 64 -10.70 -1.77 7.09
N GLU A 65 -9.58 -1.85 7.83
CA GLU A 65 -9.44 -1.28 9.16
C GLU A 65 -9.67 0.24 9.15
N GLU A 66 -9.07 0.97 8.19
CA GLU A 66 -9.15 2.42 8.12
C GLU A 66 -10.44 2.97 7.48
N THR A 67 -11.07 2.21 6.56
CA THR A 67 -12.11 2.76 5.69
C THR A 67 -13.41 1.94 5.63
N SER A 68 -13.46 0.77 6.24
CA SER A 68 -14.56 -0.22 6.14
C SER A 68 -14.81 -0.73 4.71
N VAL A 69 -13.90 -0.46 3.76
CA VAL A 69 -14.00 -0.91 2.38
C VAL A 69 -13.23 -2.21 2.19
N VAL A 70 -13.91 -3.22 1.61
CA VAL A 70 -13.29 -4.48 1.19
C VAL A 70 -12.74 -4.29 -0.22
N CYS A 71 -11.46 -4.57 -0.40
CA CYS A 71 -10.77 -4.47 -1.68
C CYS A 71 -9.84 -5.66 -1.92
N LYS A 72 -9.35 -5.77 -3.14
CA LYS A 72 -8.36 -6.76 -3.58
C LYS A 72 -7.13 -6.06 -4.15
N ALA A 73 -5.96 -6.46 -3.69
CA ALA A 73 -4.71 -6.04 -4.32
C ALA A 73 -4.61 -6.61 -5.73
N ARG A 74 -4.39 -5.72 -6.71
CA ARG A 74 -4.29 -6.08 -8.13
C ARG A 74 -2.85 -6.04 -8.62
N ASP A 75 -2.27 -4.84 -8.75
CA ASP A 75 -0.93 -4.65 -9.29
C ASP A 75 -0.03 -3.98 -8.27
N ILE A 76 1.29 -4.24 -8.32
CA ILE A 76 2.25 -3.34 -7.71
C ILE A 76 2.36 -2.11 -8.61
N TYR A 77 1.96 -0.96 -8.09
CA TYR A 77 2.02 0.30 -8.84
C TYR A 77 3.40 0.95 -8.75
N SER A 78 3.93 1.07 -7.56
CA SER A 78 5.27 1.61 -7.30
C SER A 78 5.84 1.11 -5.99
N VAL A 79 7.14 1.34 -5.79
CA VAL A 79 7.83 1.01 -4.55
C VAL A 79 8.64 2.22 -4.11
N GLN A 80 8.51 2.61 -2.85
CA GLN A 80 9.36 3.61 -2.21
C GLN A 80 10.40 2.92 -1.32
N PHE A 81 11.68 3.23 -1.52
CA PHE A 81 12.77 2.77 -0.69
C PHE A 81 13.31 3.92 0.17
N LYS A 82 13.29 3.73 1.47
CA LYS A 82 14.01 4.54 2.46
C LYS A 82 15.02 3.66 3.20
N SER A 83 15.97 4.25 3.91
CA SER A 83 16.96 3.48 4.69
C SER A 83 16.31 2.57 5.72
N GLU A 84 15.27 3.04 6.40
CA GLU A 84 14.61 2.35 7.51
C GLU A 84 13.23 1.78 7.16
N GLU A 85 12.68 2.11 5.99
CA GLU A 85 11.33 1.72 5.60
C GLU A 85 11.21 1.52 4.10
N TRP A 86 10.57 0.44 3.70
CA TRP A 86 10.14 0.22 2.32
C TRP A 86 8.62 0.26 2.27
N CYS A 87 8.07 0.93 1.28
CA CYS A 87 6.63 1.00 1.07
C CYS A 87 6.28 0.51 -0.33
N ILE A 88 5.41 -0.48 -0.42
CA ILE A 88 4.85 -0.98 -1.68
C ILE A 88 3.48 -0.33 -1.87
N ILE A 89 3.30 0.30 -3.02
CA ILE A 89 2.04 0.91 -3.42
C ILE A 89 1.34 -0.02 -4.41
N PHE A 90 0.12 -0.42 -4.06
CA PHE A 90 -0.74 -1.26 -4.92
C PHE A 90 -1.82 -0.45 -5.60
N THR A 91 -2.27 -0.90 -6.78
CA THR A 91 -3.62 -0.60 -7.26
C THR A 91 -4.57 -1.66 -6.72
N LEU A 92 -5.77 -1.24 -6.36
CA LEU A 92 -6.76 -2.09 -5.71
C LEU A 92 -8.04 -2.13 -6.53
N ASP A 93 -8.73 -3.28 -6.47
CA ASP A 93 -10.07 -3.44 -6.99
C ASP A 93 -11.07 -3.36 -5.84
N TYR A 94 -12.12 -2.56 -6.01
CA TYR A 94 -13.23 -2.48 -5.06
C TYR A 94 -14.04 -3.78 -5.09
N VAL A 95 -14.39 -4.29 -3.91
CA VAL A 95 -15.24 -5.49 -3.77
C VAL A 95 -16.57 -5.12 -3.14
N SER A 96 -16.55 -4.46 -1.98
CA SER A 96 -17.76 -4.09 -1.24
C SER A 96 -17.47 -3.11 -0.11
N GLY A 97 -18.50 -2.67 0.58
CA GLY A 97 -18.41 -1.79 1.75
C GLY A 97 -18.61 -0.32 1.39
N GLU A 98 -19.10 0.45 2.34
CA GLU A 98 -19.26 1.89 2.21
C GLU A 98 -18.10 2.60 2.91
N PRO A 99 -17.43 3.56 2.24
CA PRO A 99 -16.32 4.30 2.84
C PRO A 99 -16.74 5.01 4.13
N LYS A 100 -16.09 4.62 5.23
CA LYS A 100 -16.34 5.16 6.56
C LYS A 100 -15.05 5.21 7.36
N SER A 101 -14.80 6.35 8.01
CA SER A 101 -13.67 6.54 8.93
C SER A 101 -13.78 5.59 10.13
N ASP A 102 -12.62 5.09 10.60
CA ASP A 102 -12.50 4.35 11.85
C ASP A 102 -12.67 5.25 13.09
N GLY A 103 -12.55 6.58 12.92
CA GLY A 103 -12.68 7.58 13.97
C GLY A 103 -11.50 7.62 14.95
N TYR A 104 -10.44 6.87 14.67
CA TYR A 104 -9.25 6.76 15.52
C TYR A 104 -7.96 7.15 14.77
N GLU A 105 -7.56 6.37 13.77
CA GLU A 105 -6.35 6.65 12.97
C GLU A 105 -6.62 7.72 11.93
N ASN A 106 -7.86 7.82 11.47
CA ASN A 106 -8.32 8.87 10.58
C ASN A 106 -9.63 9.50 11.06
N SER A 107 -9.83 10.75 10.72
CA SER A 107 -11.04 11.52 11.05
C SER A 107 -12.05 11.60 9.91
N GLU A 108 -11.63 11.26 8.69
CA GLU A 108 -12.44 11.43 7.48
C GLU A 108 -11.97 10.48 6.37
N VAL A 109 -12.92 9.93 5.63
CA VAL A 109 -12.67 9.26 4.34
C VAL A 109 -13.22 10.14 3.23
N LEU A 110 -12.40 10.39 2.20
CA LEU A 110 -12.74 11.23 1.07
C LEU A 110 -12.65 10.46 -0.24
N LEU A 111 -13.57 10.75 -1.14
CA LEU A 111 -13.53 10.33 -2.54
C LEU A 111 -13.32 11.55 -3.42
N LEU A 112 -12.14 11.65 -4.02
CA LEU A 112 -11.73 12.79 -4.86
C LEU A 112 -11.25 12.29 -6.22
N THR A 113 -11.56 13.03 -7.27
CA THR A 113 -10.86 12.81 -8.55
C THR A 113 -9.37 13.12 -8.37
N VAL A 114 -8.54 12.61 -9.28
CA VAL A 114 -7.10 12.90 -9.24
C VAL A 114 -6.83 14.41 -9.28
N ASP A 115 -7.60 15.15 -10.09
CA ASP A 115 -7.42 16.60 -10.23
C ASP A 115 -7.85 17.36 -8.98
N GLU A 116 -8.97 16.99 -8.36
CA GLU A 116 -9.40 17.56 -7.08
C GLU A 116 -8.35 17.32 -5.99
N ALA A 117 -7.80 16.08 -5.89
CA ALA A 117 -6.77 15.77 -4.92
C ALA A 117 -5.47 16.54 -5.16
N LEU A 118 -5.03 16.66 -6.42
CA LEU A 118 -3.81 17.40 -6.78
C LEU A 118 -3.92 18.91 -6.55
N ALA A 119 -5.13 19.48 -6.57
CA ALA A 119 -5.39 20.90 -6.30
C ALA A 119 -5.35 21.24 -4.79
N ARG A 120 -5.34 20.25 -3.90
CA ARG A 120 -5.36 20.46 -2.45
C ARG A 120 -3.97 20.72 -1.88
N ASP A 121 -3.87 21.59 -0.88
CA ASP A 121 -2.61 21.87 -0.17
C ASP A 121 -2.36 20.89 0.99
N ASP A 122 -3.43 20.24 1.48
CA ASP A 122 -3.38 19.30 2.60
C ASP A 122 -3.12 17.83 2.22
N ILE A 123 -2.77 17.54 0.96
CA ILE A 123 -2.32 16.20 0.54
C ILE A 123 -0.84 15.99 0.87
N THR A 124 -0.48 14.77 1.32
CA THR A 124 0.93 14.41 1.57
C THR A 124 1.74 14.40 0.27
N ASN A 125 3.03 14.74 0.36
CA ASN A 125 3.91 14.77 -0.82
C ASN A 125 3.99 13.42 -1.52
N MET A 126 4.08 12.32 -0.76
CA MET A 126 4.12 10.98 -1.35
C MET A 126 2.85 10.68 -2.15
N SER A 127 1.66 10.92 -1.58
CA SER A 127 0.40 10.71 -2.29
C SER A 127 0.28 11.60 -3.52
N ARG A 128 0.74 12.85 -3.44
CA ARG A 128 0.77 13.78 -4.58
C ARG A 128 1.62 13.25 -5.74
N GLU A 129 2.82 12.78 -5.47
CA GLU A 129 3.71 12.25 -6.53
C GLU A 129 3.16 10.95 -7.14
N ILE A 130 2.61 10.06 -6.30
CA ILE A 130 1.94 8.85 -6.77
C ILE A 130 0.77 9.21 -7.71
N LEU A 131 -0.07 10.18 -7.33
CA LEU A 131 -1.20 10.60 -8.17
C LEU A 131 -0.78 11.27 -9.47
N ARG A 132 0.30 12.05 -9.46
CA ARG A 132 0.85 12.62 -10.71
C ARG A 132 1.25 11.52 -11.69
N ALA A 133 1.93 10.48 -11.20
CA ALA A 133 2.28 9.32 -12.02
C ALA A 133 1.02 8.55 -12.46
N TYR A 134 0.08 8.31 -11.55
CA TYR A 134 -1.16 7.58 -11.81
C TYR A 134 -2.05 8.28 -12.86
N LYS A 135 -2.07 9.61 -12.88
CA LYS A 135 -2.76 10.40 -13.90
C LYS A 135 -2.22 10.14 -15.31
N LEU A 136 -0.90 9.90 -15.44
CA LEU A 136 -0.25 9.63 -16.71
C LEU A 136 -0.36 8.18 -17.14
N ASN A 137 -0.23 7.24 -16.20
CA ASN A 137 -0.31 5.81 -16.46
C ASN A 137 -0.85 5.07 -15.24
N LYS A 138 -2.02 4.41 -15.41
CA LYS A 138 -2.68 3.63 -14.35
C LYS A 138 -2.17 2.19 -14.24
N LYS A 139 -1.29 1.73 -15.13
CA LYS A 139 -0.83 0.34 -15.16
C LYS A 139 0.32 0.11 -14.19
N GLY A 140 0.23 -0.94 -13.41
CA GLY A 140 1.27 -1.49 -12.55
C GLY A 140 1.83 -2.81 -13.09
N LEU A 141 2.58 -3.51 -12.24
CA LEU A 141 3.06 -4.88 -12.46
C LEU A 141 1.99 -5.85 -11.94
N PRO A 142 1.34 -6.65 -12.80
CA PRO A 142 0.30 -7.58 -12.37
C PRO A 142 0.87 -8.73 -11.57
N ALA A 143 0.03 -9.36 -10.75
CA ALA A 143 0.35 -10.64 -10.12
C ALA A 143 0.43 -11.73 -11.20
N GLY A 144 1.44 -12.59 -11.11
CA GLY A 144 1.63 -13.72 -12.00
C GLY A 144 0.96 -15.00 -11.49
N ASP A 145 0.71 -15.91 -12.40
CA ASP A 145 0.10 -17.22 -12.13
C ASP A 145 1.12 -18.29 -11.71
N TYR A 146 2.37 -17.92 -11.51
CA TYR A 146 3.43 -18.86 -11.16
C TYR A 146 3.15 -19.54 -9.82
N VAL A 147 3.17 -20.87 -9.83
CA VAL A 147 3.08 -21.70 -8.63
C VAL A 147 4.42 -22.38 -8.38
N ALA A 148 5.12 -21.98 -7.33
CA ALA A 148 6.39 -22.63 -6.98
C ALA A 148 6.16 -24.09 -6.57
N LYS A 149 7.02 -25.00 -7.07
CA LYS A 149 7.12 -26.36 -6.58
C LYS A 149 7.94 -26.37 -5.29
N SER A 150 7.46 -25.67 -4.27
CA SER A 150 8.10 -25.62 -2.96
C SER A 150 7.67 -26.80 -2.08
N ARG A 151 8.57 -27.32 -1.26
CA ARG A 151 8.24 -28.26 -0.20
C ARG A 151 7.63 -27.58 1.03
N THR A 152 7.73 -26.25 1.08
CA THR A 152 7.13 -25.43 2.13
C THR A 152 5.71 -25.00 1.71
N LYS A 153 4.82 -24.90 2.69
CA LYS A 153 3.45 -24.38 2.48
C LYS A 153 3.41 -22.86 2.61
N ASP A 154 4.49 -22.17 2.26
CA ASP A 154 4.56 -20.74 2.37
C ASP A 154 3.65 -20.08 1.31
N ASN A 155 2.87 -19.12 1.75
CA ASN A 155 2.12 -18.24 0.84
C ASN A 155 3.11 -17.32 0.14
N TYR A 156 2.97 -17.17 -1.16
CA TYR A 156 3.76 -16.21 -1.93
C TYR A 156 2.98 -15.71 -3.13
N VAL A 157 3.42 -14.61 -3.67
CA VAL A 157 2.94 -14.05 -4.94
C VAL A 157 4.13 -13.42 -5.67
N ILE A 158 4.19 -13.58 -6.99
CA ILE A 158 5.20 -12.93 -7.85
C ILE A 158 4.47 -11.93 -8.72
N PHE A 159 5.02 -10.73 -8.86
CA PHE A 159 4.50 -9.69 -9.72
C PHE A 159 5.42 -9.47 -10.92
N GLY A 160 4.85 -9.13 -12.07
CA GLY A 160 5.59 -8.77 -13.28
C GLY A 160 6.08 -9.97 -14.11
N VAL A 161 5.50 -11.16 -13.92
CA VAL A 161 5.80 -12.37 -14.71
C VAL A 161 4.56 -12.95 -15.35
#